data_ebea4e86a21b990cc831b7531d81ebba
#
_entry.id   ebea4e86a21b990cc831b7531d81ebba
#
_cell.length_a   1.000
_cell.length_b   1.000
_cell.length_c   1.000
_cell.angle_alpha   90.00
_cell.angle_beta   90.00
_cell.angle_gamma   90.00
#
_symmetry.space_group_name_H-M   'P 1'
#
loop_
_entity.id
_entity.type
_entity.pdbx_description
1 polymer ?
#
loop_
_entity_poly.entity_id
_entity_poly.type
_entity_poly.pdbx_seq_one_letter_code
_entity_poly.pdbx_strand_id
1 'polypeptide(L)' 'MNPYRVLRIDEQLYGGEELPEGQPVLCDVLLEDENGSRRVLAYPDAELTRLNINEGDLVFLNDHKLTKATT' A
#
# COMPACT_ATOMS: atom_id res chain seq x y z
N MET A 1 -12.24 -2.71 -14.13
CA MET A 1 -11.46 -2.74 -12.89
C MET A 1 -11.52 -1.38 -12.23
N ASN A 2 -12.00 -1.36 -11.00
CA ASN A 2 -12.21 -0.07 -10.32
C ASN A 2 -10.96 0.36 -9.57
N PRO A 3 -10.59 1.63 -9.64
CA PRO A 3 -9.43 2.11 -8.90
C PRO A 3 -9.76 2.28 -7.42
N TYR A 4 -8.70 2.24 -6.63
CA TYR A 4 -8.74 2.61 -5.22
C TYR A 4 -7.95 3.89 -5.02
N ARG A 5 -8.40 4.70 -4.07
CA ARG A 5 -7.60 5.85 -3.64
C ARG A 5 -6.81 5.46 -2.42
N VAL A 6 -5.54 5.80 -2.42
CA VAL A 6 -4.67 5.61 -1.26
C VAL A 6 -4.97 6.72 -0.26
N LEU A 7 -5.61 6.38 0.85
CA LEU A 7 -5.94 7.37 1.88
C LEU A 7 -4.78 7.59 2.83
N ARG A 8 -4.04 6.52 3.16
CA ARG A 8 -2.99 6.59 4.15
C ARG A 8 -2.00 5.46 3.93
N ILE A 9 -0.74 5.74 4.20
CA ILE A 9 0.33 4.74 4.18
C ILE A 9 1.05 4.85 5.52
N ASP A 10 1.00 3.79 6.32
CA ASP A 10 1.65 3.73 7.63
C ASP A 10 2.68 2.61 7.64
N GLU A 11 3.89 2.93 8.07
CA GLU A 11 4.91 1.91 8.25
C GLU A 11 4.55 1.04 9.45
N GLN A 12 4.64 -0.28 9.28
CA GLN A 12 4.37 -1.19 10.38
C GLN A 12 5.46 -1.08 11.43
N LEU A 13 5.06 -1.00 12.69
CA LEU A 13 5.99 -0.94 13.81
C LEU A 13 6.22 -2.34 14.35
N TYR A 14 7.48 -2.65 14.63
CA TYR A 14 7.89 -3.97 15.11
C TYR A 14 8.20 -3.98 16.61
N GLY A 15 7.61 -3.08 17.37
CA GLY A 15 7.68 -3.12 18.82
C GLY A 15 9.08 -3.03 19.42
N GLY A 16 10.03 -2.43 18.72
CA GLY A 16 11.40 -2.31 19.16
C GLY A 16 12.28 -3.51 18.85
N GLU A 17 11.73 -4.55 18.24
CA GLU A 17 12.51 -5.68 17.77
C GLU A 17 13.01 -5.40 16.36
N GLU A 18 14.23 -5.86 16.08
CA GLU A 18 14.78 -5.75 14.74
C GLU A 18 14.05 -6.71 13.80
N LEU A 19 13.86 -6.27 12.57
CA LEU A 19 13.31 -7.14 11.53
C LEU A 19 14.24 -8.33 11.34
N PRO A 20 13.69 -9.55 11.23
CA PRO A 20 14.51 -10.69 10.84
C PRO A 20 15.22 -10.40 9.53
N GLU A 21 16.44 -10.85 9.41
CA GLU A 21 17.24 -10.65 8.22
C GLU A 21 16.51 -11.22 7.00
N GLY A 22 16.45 -10.45 5.92
CA GLY A 22 15.79 -10.84 4.69
C GLY A 22 14.29 -10.56 4.65
N GLN A 23 13.71 -10.01 5.72
CA GLN A 23 12.29 -9.66 5.73
C GLN A 23 12.10 -8.24 5.20
N PRO A 24 11.11 -8.01 4.31
CA PRO A 24 10.84 -6.66 3.83
C PRO A 24 10.15 -5.82 4.89
N VAL A 25 10.39 -4.52 4.85
CA VAL A 25 9.60 -3.57 5.64
C VAL A 25 8.24 -3.46 4.97
N LEU A 26 7.18 -3.68 5.73
CA LEU A 26 5.81 -3.57 5.23
C LEU A 26 5.16 -2.29 5.71
N CYS A 27 4.30 -1.75 4.86
CA CYS A 27 3.44 -0.63 5.21
C CYS A 27 1.99 -1.07 5.15
N ASP A 28 1.17 -0.50 6.02
CA ASP A 28 -0.28 -0.66 5.93
C ASP A 28 -0.82 0.43 5.02
N VAL A 29 -1.38 0.01 3.90
CA VAL A 29 -1.94 0.92 2.90
C VAL A 29 -3.45 0.92 3.05
N LEU A 30 -4.02 2.06 3.46
CA LEU A 30 -5.46 2.20 3.57
C LEU A 30 -6.02 2.64 2.22
N LEU A 31 -6.87 1.78 1.66
CA LEU A 31 -7.47 1.98 0.33
C LEU A 31 -8.97 2.21 0.47
N GLU A 32 -9.49 3.09 -0.37
CA GLU A 32 -10.93 3.34 -0.47
C GLU A 32 -11.36 3.17 -1.91
N ASP A 33 -12.45 2.40 -2.14
CA ASP A 33 -13.00 2.21 -3.47
C ASP A 33 -14.01 3.30 -3.81
N GLU A 34 -14.61 3.19 -5.00
CA GLU A 34 -15.58 4.18 -5.48
C GLU A 34 -16.85 4.26 -4.63
N ASN A 35 -17.17 3.20 -3.91
CA ASN A 35 -18.36 3.14 -3.07
C ASN A 35 -18.08 3.60 -1.64
N GLY A 36 -16.87 4.02 -1.34
CA GLY A 36 -16.47 4.43 0.00
C GLY A 36 -16.08 3.27 0.90
N SER A 37 -16.03 2.05 0.39
CA SER A 37 -15.57 0.91 1.17
C SER A 37 -14.06 0.96 1.33
N ARG A 38 -13.60 0.71 2.54
CA ARG A 38 -12.18 0.80 2.88
C ARG A 38 -11.61 -0.57 3.21
N ARG A 39 -10.34 -0.73 2.88
CA ARG A 39 -9.59 -1.93 3.24
C ARG A 39 -8.14 -1.56 3.50
N VAL A 40 -7.48 -2.36 4.32
CA VAL A 40 -6.06 -2.21 4.59
C VAL A 40 -5.31 -3.34 3.93
N LEU A 41 -4.24 -3.00 3.22
CA LEU A 41 -3.38 -3.97 2.57
C LEU A 41 -1.96 -3.79 3.08
N ALA A 42 -1.35 -4.86 3.59
CA ALA A 42 0.06 -4.83 3.94
C ALA A 42 0.88 -4.97 2.65
N TYR A 43 1.77 -4.02 2.39
CA TYR A 43 2.50 -3.97 1.14
C TYR A 43 3.95 -3.56 1.39
N PRO A 44 4.93 -4.16 0.68
CA PRO A 44 6.34 -3.81 0.89
C PRO A 44 6.62 -2.35 0.59
N ASP A 45 7.32 -1.68 1.50
CA ASP A 45 7.70 -0.28 1.33
C ASP A 45 8.54 -0.08 0.07
N ALA A 46 9.44 -1.00 -0.21
CA ALA A 46 10.29 -0.95 -1.40
C ALA A 46 9.46 -0.93 -2.69
N GLU A 47 8.36 -1.67 -2.72
CA GLU A 47 7.47 -1.69 -3.89
C GLU A 47 6.70 -0.39 -4.04
N LEU A 48 6.24 0.20 -2.93
CA LEU A 48 5.57 1.49 -2.96
C LEU A 48 6.49 2.57 -3.50
N THR A 49 7.75 2.55 -3.08
CA THR A 49 8.77 3.48 -3.56
C THR A 49 9.07 3.27 -5.04
N ARG A 50 9.23 2.00 -5.45
CA ARG A 50 9.51 1.66 -6.83
C ARG A 50 8.40 2.11 -7.77
N LEU A 51 7.15 1.96 -7.33
CA LEU A 51 5.97 2.32 -8.12
C LEU A 51 5.59 3.78 -7.94
N ASN A 52 6.26 4.50 -7.04
CA ASN A 52 5.98 5.90 -6.72
C ASN A 52 4.53 6.10 -6.27
N ILE A 53 4.04 5.19 -5.43
CA ILE A 53 2.70 5.25 -4.88
C ILE A 53 2.73 6.06 -3.59
N ASN A 54 1.93 7.11 -3.52
CA ASN A 54 1.86 8.02 -2.38
C ASN A 54 0.41 8.20 -1.94
N GLU A 55 0.24 8.77 -0.76
CA GLU A 55 -1.10 9.13 -0.26
C GLU A 55 -1.77 10.09 -1.24
N GLY A 56 -3.04 9.82 -1.51
CA GLY A 56 -3.81 10.58 -2.49
C GLY A 56 -3.79 10.03 -3.90
N ASP A 57 -2.91 9.09 -4.19
CA ASP A 57 -2.81 8.50 -5.52
C ASP A 57 -3.94 7.51 -5.78
N LEU A 58 -4.28 7.33 -7.05
CA LEU A 58 -5.17 6.26 -7.48
C LEU A 58 -4.33 5.06 -7.90
N VAL A 59 -4.78 3.88 -7.48
CA VAL A 59 -4.09 2.63 -7.78
C VAL A 59 -5.11 1.57 -8.15
N PHE A 60 -4.65 0.56 -8.88
CA PHE A 60 -5.43 -0.65 -9.14
C PHE A 60 -4.88 -1.78 -8.28
N LEU A 61 -5.77 -2.58 -7.73
CA LEU A 61 -5.41 -3.77 -6.98
C LEU A 61 -5.77 -4.99 -7.80
N ASN A 62 -4.78 -5.82 -8.09
CA ASN A 62 -4.97 -7.02 -8.88
C ASN A 62 -4.09 -8.11 -8.26
N ASP A 63 -4.75 -9.16 -7.74
CA ASP A 63 -4.06 -10.32 -7.17
C ASP A 63 -3.05 -9.92 -6.08
N HIS A 64 -3.47 -9.04 -5.17
CA HIS A 64 -2.65 -8.49 -4.08
C HIS A 64 -1.48 -7.63 -4.56
N LYS A 65 -1.49 -7.24 -5.83
CA LYS A 65 -0.47 -6.33 -6.37
C LYS A 65 -1.09 -5.00 -6.70
N LEU A 66 -0.40 -3.94 -6.30
CA LEU A 66 -0.81 -2.59 -6.60
C LEU A 66 -0.09 -2.10 -7.85
N THR A 67 -0.83 -1.41 -8.70
CA THR A 67 -0.24 -0.68 -9.83
C THR A 67 -0.77 0.73 -9.80
N LYS A 68 0.08 1.70 -10.10
CA LYS A 68 -0.32 3.09 -10.11
C LYS A 68 -1.23 3.36 -11.30
N ALA A 69 -2.39 3.97 -11.03
CA ALA A 69 -3.26 4.41 -12.11
C ALA A 69 -2.67 5.69 -12.71
N THR A 70 -2.09 5.55 -13.88
CA THR A 70 -1.54 6.70 -14.59
C THR A 70 -2.58 7.27 -15.52
N THR A 71 -2.69 8.57 -15.52
CA THR A 71 -3.58 9.29 -16.44
C THR A 71 -2.79 9.87 -17.59
#